data_f30517af49930849aeafa1dec8ac66aa
#
_entry.id   f30517af49930849aeafa1dec8ac66aa
#
_cell.length_a   1.000
_cell.length_b   1.000
_cell.length_c   1.000
_cell.angle_alpha   90.00
_cell.angle_beta   90.00
_cell.angle_gamma   90.00
#
_symmetry.space_group_name_H-M   'P 1'
#
loop_
_entity.id
_entity.type
_entity.pdbx_description
1 polymer ?
#
loop_
_entity_poly.entity_id
_entity_poly.type
_entity_poly.pdbx_seq_one_letter_code
_entity_poly.pdbx_strand_id
1 'polypeptide(L)'
;MNEAAPLPEAAVVAEKLTKRYGSLTAVEDLSFSVAPGEIVGFLGPNGAGKSTTMRILSGTMSGTSGRATIWGVSVALDPAGAKRHLAYMPENNPLPEDMRVEEYLTLRARLKDVAPSRVDERVRKVMDDCDLTRRASGRLIGQLSKGFRQRVGIADALLAEPRVVILDEPTIGLDPHQILGIRDLIRSLRGQMAVLISSHILHEVEQVCDKVVIINRGRLVAQGRTDDLRRELLPHAGFTVVTKASQAELAALCTAVEPAATVEDGVATDLGWTRYRVVLPAQSPARETLATTLLSAGLPLREIAEERYGLEDIFLAATRRTPAEGRRS
;
A
#
# COMPACT_ATOMS: atom_id res chain seq x y z
N MET A 1 14.00 12.73 -35.37
CA MET A 1 13.00 12.93 -34.31
C MET A 1 12.36 11.57 -34.05
N ASN A 2 12.73 10.91 -32.96
CA ASN A 2 12.12 9.63 -32.62
C ASN A 2 10.78 9.98 -31.95
N GLU A 3 9.66 9.77 -32.60
CA GLU A 3 8.34 9.83 -31.97
C GLU A 3 8.37 8.88 -30.78
N ALA A 4 8.20 9.41 -29.58
CA ALA A 4 8.10 8.59 -28.37
C ALA A 4 6.90 7.65 -28.57
N ALA A 5 7.15 6.34 -28.53
CA ALA A 5 6.08 5.36 -28.61
C ALA A 5 5.00 5.71 -27.57
N PRO A 6 3.71 5.58 -27.91
CA PRO A 6 2.62 5.90 -27.00
C PRO A 6 2.80 5.11 -25.70
N LEU A 7 2.53 5.77 -24.55
CA LEU A 7 2.58 5.12 -23.26
C LEU A 7 1.57 3.95 -23.24
N PRO A 8 1.94 2.78 -22.71
CA PRO A 8 0.98 1.70 -22.57
C PRO A 8 -0.15 2.13 -21.63
N GLU A 9 -1.35 1.60 -21.83
CA GLU A 9 -2.51 1.87 -20.98
C GLU A 9 -2.25 1.45 -19.52
N ALA A 10 -1.46 0.40 -19.31
CA ALA A 10 -1.01 -0.03 -17.99
C ALA A 10 0.48 -0.40 -18.00
N ALA A 11 1.19 0.00 -16.95
CA ALA A 11 2.60 -0.30 -16.74
C ALA A 11 2.83 -1.73 -16.24
N VAL A 12 1.91 -2.23 -15.42
CA VAL A 12 1.89 -3.63 -14.94
C VAL A 12 0.50 -4.19 -15.17
N VAL A 13 0.42 -5.39 -15.72
CA VAL A 13 -0.84 -6.14 -15.85
C VAL A 13 -0.62 -7.56 -15.34
N ALA A 14 -1.50 -8.03 -14.49
CA ALA A 14 -1.67 -9.43 -14.12
C ALA A 14 -3.07 -9.86 -14.55
N GLU A 15 -3.17 -10.97 -15.29
CA GLU A 15 -4.44 -11.51 -15.78
C GLU A 15 -4.55 -12.97 -15.38
N LYS A 16 -5.54 -13.27 -14.52
CA LYS A 16 -5.84 -14.63 -14.02
C LYS A 16 -4.59 -15.37 -13.54
N LEU A 17 -3.67 -14.62 -12.90
CA LEU A 17 -2.40 -15.13 -12.46
C LEU A 17 -2.60 -16.17 -11.37
N THR A 18 -2.06 -17.37 -11.59
CA THR A 18 -2.16 -18.50 -10.64
C THR A 18 -0.80 -19.09 -10.36
N LYS A 19 -0.52 -19.41 -9.10
CA LYS A 19 0.67 -20.17 -8.68
C LYS A 19 0.31 -21.28 -7.74
N ARG A 20 0.69 -22.50 -8.12
CA ARG A 20 0.54 -23.71 -7.30
C ARG A 20 1.89 -24.31 -6.98
N TYR A 21 2.03 -24.81 -5.76
CA TYR A 21 3.16 -25.59 -5.26
C TYR A 21 2.64 -26.96 -4.82
N GLY A 22 2.66 -27.94 -5.69
CA GLY A 22 1.97 -29.21 -5.44
C GLY A 22 0.48 -28.99 -5.19
N SER A 23 0.01 -29.37 -4.01
CA SER A 23 -1.39 -29.18 -3.58
C SER A 23 -1.70 -27.77 -3.04
N LEU A 24 -0.67 -26.96 -2.71
CA LEU A 24 -0.85 -25.62 -2.17
C LEU A 24 -1.05 -24.62 -3.32
N THR A 25 -2.17 -23.92 -3.35
CA THR A 25 -2.40 -22.76 -4.23
C THR A 25 -2.03 -21.49 -3.47
N ALA A 26 -0.91 -20.87 -3.86
CA ALA A 26 -0.40 -19.64 -3.24
C ALA A 26 -1.00 -18.37 -3.82
N VAL A 27 -1.36 -18.40 -5.12
CA VAL A 27 -2.06 -17.32 -5.83
C VAL A 27 -3.07 -17.97 -6.75
N GLU A 28 -4.29 -17.45 -6.80
CA GLU A 28 -5.38 -18.02 -7.58
C GLU A 28 -6.18 -16.95 -8.32
N ASP A 29 -6.19 -17.04 -9.65
CA ASP A 29 -6.98 -16.21 -10.57
C ASP A 29 -6.86 -14.69 -10.30
N LEU A 30 -5.65 -14.22 -9.95
CA LEU A 30 -5.38 -12.85 -9.55
C LEU A 30 -5.29 -11.94 -10.79
N SER A 31 -6.16 -10.92 -10.85
CA SER A 31 -6.19 -9.94 -11.94
C SER A 31 -6.17 -8.52 -11.41
N PHE A 32 -5.18 -7.73 -11.83
CA PHE A 32 -5.05 -6.31 -11.50
C PHE A 32 -4.13 -5.59 -12.47
N SER A 33 -4.16 -4.26 -12.43
CA SER A 33 -3.30 -3.41 -13.24
C SER A 33 -2.76 -2.22 -12.44
N VAL A 34 -1.60 -1.71 -12.88
CA VAL A 34 -0.97 -0.47 -12.38
C VAL A 34 -0.77 0.45 -13.57
N ALA A 35 -1.24 1.68 -13.48
CA ALA A 35 -1.05 2.69 -14.53
C ALA A 35 0.38 3.28 -14.50
N PRO A 36 0.88 3.86 -15.62
CA PRO A 36 2.12 4.63 -15.62
C PRO A 36 2.06 5.78 -14.61
N GLY A 37 3.11 5.92 -13.78
CA GLY A 37 3.20 6.97 -12.76
C GLY A 37 2.37 6.75 -11.50
N GLU A 38 1.59 5.67 -11.42
CA GLU A 38 0.74 5.34 -10.27
C GLU A 38 1.54 4.61 -9.18
N ILE A 39 1.24 4.90 -7.91
CA ILE A 39 1.73 4.14 -6.76
C ILE A 39 0.61 3.24 -6.25
N VAL A 40 0.81 1.93 -6.33
CA VAL A 40 -0.17 0.93 -5.91
C VAL A 40 0.34 0.13 -4.72
N GLY A 41 -0.48 0.07 -3.67
CA GLY A 41 -0.26 -0.78 -2.50
C GLY A 41 -0.83 -2.18 -2.73
N PHE A 42 0.01 -3.21 -2.56
CA PHE A 42 -0.39 -4.61 -2.66
C PHE A 42 -0.45 -5.22 -1.26
N LEU A 43 -1.65 -5.36 -0.74
CA LEU A 43 -1.93 -5.57 0.67
C LEU A 43 -2.46 -6.98 0.96
N GLY A 44 -2.13 -7.49 2.13
CA GLY A 44 -2.66 -8.76 2.62
C GLY A 44 -1.89 -9.27 3.82
N PRO A 45 -2.46 -10.20 4.60
CA PRO A 45 -1.76 -10.80 5.72
C PRO A 45 -0.55 -11.62 5.27
N ASN A 46 0.26 -12.06 6.23
CA ASN A 46 1.35 -12.99 5.94
C ASN A 46 0.79 -14.28 5.36
N GLY A 47 1.46 -14.79 4.31
CA GLY A 47 0.99 -15.96 3.57
C GLY A 47 -0.17 -15.71 2.57
N ALA A 48 -0.62 -14.46 2.40
CA ALA A 48 -1.67 -14.14 1.41
C ALA A 48 -1.25 -14.27 -0.06
N GLY A 49 0.05 -14.45 -0.37
CA GLY A 49 0.56 -14.59 -1.73
C GLY A 49 1.29 -13.33 -2.26
N LYS A 50 1.52 -12.30 -1.43
CA LYS A 50 2.18 -11.04 -1.83
C LYS A 50 3.53 -11.28 -2.50
N SER A 51 4.52 -11.79 -1.78
CA SER A 51 5.87 -12.00 -2.30
C SER A 51 5.92 -13.02 -3.46
N THR A 52 5.01 -14.00 -3.47
CA THR A 52 4.85 -14.90 -4.62
C THR A 52 4.45 -14.11 -5.87
N THR A 53 3.47 -13.22 -5.76
CA THR A 53 3.03 -12.36 -6.86
C THR A 53 4.16 -11.43 -7.31
N MET A 54 4.87 -10.77 -6.38
CA MET A 54 6.02 -9.90 -6.72
C MET A 54 7.12 -10.65 -7.47
N ARG A 55 7.43 -11.89 -7.04
CA ARG A 55 8.42 -12.75 -7.72
C ARG A 55 7.98 -13.17 -9.12
N ILE A 56 6.68 -13.39 -9.36
CA ILE A 56 6.19 -13.69 -10.70
C ILE A 56 6.29 -12.45 -11.60
N LEU A 57 5.84 -11.29 -11.12
CA LEU A 57 5.94 -10.03 -11.87
C LEU A 57 7.38 -9.63 -12.18
N SER A 58 8.32 -9.91 -11.26
CA SER A 58 9.76 -9.63 -11.47
C SER A 58 10.45 -10.65 -12.39
N GLY A 59 9.75 -11.72 -12.81
CA GLY A 59 10.35 -12.77 -13.62
C GLY A 59 11.41 -13.58 -12.88
N THR A 60 11.41 -13.58 -11.54
CA THR A 60 12.25 -14.46 -10.70
C THR A 60 11.58 -15.81 -10.45
N MET A 61 10.29 -15.91 -10.74
CA MET A 61 9.49 -17.13 -10.61
C MET A 61 8.44 -17.19 -11.74
N SER A 62 8.21 -18.36 -12.27
CA SER A 62 7.13 -18.59 -13.25
C SER A 62 5.78 -18.80 -12.57
N GLY A 63 4.71 -18.20 -13.11
CA GLY A 63 3.33 -18.58 -12.78
C GLY A 63 3.02 -20.00 -13.22
N THR A 64 1.98 -20.61 -12.65
CA THR A 64 1.44 -21.90 -13.12
C THR A 64 0.50 -21.69 -14.31
N SER A 65 -0.29 -20.62 -14.28
CA SER A 65 -1.18 -20.18 -15.37
C SER A 65 -1.46 -18.68 -15.26
N GLY A 66 -2.14 -18.13 -16.24
CA GLY A 66 -2.39 -16.71 -16.34
C GLY A 66 -1.25 -15.98 -17.07
N ARG A 67 -1.31 -14.64 -17.06
CA ARG A 67 -0.37 -13.79 -17.80
C ARG A 67 0.05 -12.60 -16.94
N ALA A 68 1.33 -12.22 -17.07
CA ALA A 68 1.86 -10.99 -16.50
C ALA A 68 2.64 -10.22 -17.57
N THR A 69 2.43 -8.90 -17.63
CA THR A 69 3.19 -8.01 -18.52
C THR A 69 3.73 -6.82 -17.74
N ILE A 70 4.93 -6.39 -18.11
CA ILE A 70 5.59 -5.18 -17.63
C ILE A 70 5.83 -4.27 -18.83
N TRP A 71 5.27 -3.08 -18.79
CA TRP A 71 5.34 -2.10 -19.90
C TRP A 71 4.95 -2.69 -21.25
N GLY A 72 3.90 -3.54 -21.26
CA GLY A 72 3.42 -4.26 -22.44
C GLY A 72 4.22 -5.51 -22.82
N VAL A 73 5.37 -5.78 -22.18
CA VAL A 73 6.23 -6.94 -22.47
C VAL A 73 5.85 -8.12 -21.58
N SER A 74 5.64 -9.29 -22.17
CA SER A 74 5.30 -10.50 -21.41
C SER A 74 6.46 -11.00 -20.57
N VAL A 75 6.22 -11.11 -19.25
CA VAL A 75 7.23 -11.62 -18.30
C VAL A 75 7.62 -13.09 -18.59
N ALA A 76 6.68 -13.90 -19.11
CA ALA A 76 6.92 -15.31 -19.38
C ALA A 76 7.59 -15.54 -20.75
N LEU A 77 7.22 -14.74 -21.78
CA LEU A 77 7.70 -14.94 -23.15
C LEU A 77 9.01 -14.18 -23.44
N ASP A 78 9.17 -12.98 -22.86
CA ASP A 78 10.39 -12.19 -22.97
C ASP A 78 10.81 -11.63 -21.59
N PRO A 79 11.34 -12.49 -20.71
CA PRO A 79 11.77 -12.04 -19.38
C PRO A 79 12.87 -10.98 -19.42
N ALA A 80 13.76 -11.02 -20.40
CA ALA A 80 14.84 -10.06 -20.57
C ALA A 80 14.30 -8.67 -20.97
N GLY A 81 13.35 -8.66 -21.93
CA GLY A 81 12.64 -7.44 -22.33
C GLY A 81 11.87 -6.81 -21.17
N ALA A 82 11.11 -7.61 -20.43
CA ALA A 82 10.38 -7.15 -19.27
C ALA A 82 11.30 -6.55 -18.19
N LYS A 83 12.44 -7.19 -17.90
CA LYS A 83 13.44 -6.72 -16.91
C LYS A 83 14.12 -5.40 -17.29
N ARG A 84 14.19 -5.04 -18.58
CA ARG A 84 14.69 -3.72 -18.99
C ARG A 84 13.80 -2.56 -18.52
N HIS A 85 12.53 -2.83 -18.28
CA HIS A 85 11.57 -1.83 -17.80
C HIS A 85 11.33 -1.89 -16.29
N LEU A 86 11.82 -2.92 -15.61
CA LEU A 86 11.49 -3.25 -14.24
C LEU A 86 12.72 -3.19 -13.33
N ALA A 87 12.54 -2.60 -12.14
CA ALA A 87 13.40 -2.87 -11.00
C ALA A 87 12.63 -3.57 -9.88
N TYR A 88 13.26 -4.52 -9.22
CA TYR A 88 12.69 -5.27 -8.11
C TYR A 88 13.63 -5.24 -6.90
N MET A 89 13.12 -4.76 -5.78
CA MET A 89 13.76 -4.86 -4.48
C MET A 89 13.03 -5.91 -3.64
N PRO A 90 13.64 -7.06 -3.35
CA PRO A 90 13.03 -8.10 -2.51
C PRO A 90 13.02 -7.68 -1.03
N GLU A 91 12.16 -8.29 -0.22
CA GLU A 91 12.06 -8.10 1.22
C GLU A 91 13.42 -8.27 1.92
N ASN A 92 14.12 -9.38 1.63
CA ASN A 92 15.50 -9.58 2.04
C ASN A 92 16.39 -8.97 0.96
N ASN A 93 16.85 -7.76 1.20
CA ASN A 93 17.75 -7.03 0.31
C ASN A 93 19.21 -7.48 0.56
N PRO A 94 19.74 -8.49 -0.17
CA PRO A 94 21.07 -9.02 0.06
C PRO A 94 22.13 -8.06 -0.49
N LEU A 95 22.72 -7.26 0.36
CA LEU A 95 23.76 -6.30 0.02
C LEU A 95 25.13 -6.84 0.48
N PRO A 96 26.22 -6.66 -0.30
CA PRO A 96 27.56 -7.04 0.10
C PRO A 96 28.07 -6.13 1.24
N GLU A 97 28.30 -6.71 2.40
CA GLU A 97 28.62 -5.95 3.62
C GLU A 97 30.03 -5.34 3.59
N ASP A 98 30.93 -5.92 2.81
CA ASP A 98 32.36 -5.56 2.65
C ASP A 98 32.61 -4.50 1.58
N MET A 99 31.59 -4.10 0.82
CA MET A 99 31.70 -3.02 -0.17
C MET A 99 31.26 -1.66 0.40
N ARG A 100 31.84 -0.57 -0.14
CA ARG A 100 31.35 0.78 0.11
C ARG A 100 30.10 1.04 -0.75
N VAL A 101 29.21 1.91 -0.25
CA VAL A 101 27.95 2.23 -0.94
C VAL A 101 28.17 2.68 -2.37
N GLU A 102 29.10 3.62 -2.59
CA GLU A 102 29.38 4.17 -3.92
C GLU A 102 30.02 3.14 -4.87
N GLU A 103 30.93 2.30 -4.35
CA GLU A 103 31.54 1.20 -5.11
C GLU A 103 30.48 0.17 -5.55
N TYR A 104 29.59 -0.19 -4.63
CA TYR A 104 28.49 -1.09 -4.92
C TYR A 104 27.56 -0.52 -5.98
N LEU A 105 27.09 0.72 -5.83
CA LEU A 105 26.19 1.35 -6.79
C LEU A 105 26.86 1.52 -8.16
N THR A 106 28.16 1.84 -8.21
CA THR A 106 28.93 1.91 -9.45
C THR A 106 29.00 0.57 -10.16
N LEU A 107 29.31 -0.51 -9.41
CA LEU A 107 29.30 -1.87 -9.95
C LEU A 107 27.89 -2.25 -10.48
N ARG A 108 26.85 -1.95 -9.72
CA ARG A 108 25.47 -2.26 -10.08
C ARG A 108 25.00 -1.49 -11.31
N ALA A 109 25.39 -0.20 -11.45
CA ALA A 109 25.09 0.60 -12.63
C ALA A 109 25.66 -0.05 -13.91
N ARG A 110 26.91 -0.52 -13.85
CA ARG A 110 27.55 -1.23 -14.97
C ARG A 110 26.85 -2.57 -15.27
N LEU A 111 26.47 -3.34 -14.26
CA LEU A 111 25.75 -4.61 -14.42
C LEU A 111 24.30 -4.43 -14.96
N LYS A 112 23.76 -3.24 -14.82
CA LYS A 112 22.43 -2.86 -15.35
C LYS A 112 22.51 -2.13 -16.69
N ASP A 113 23.63 -2.26 -17.40
CA ASP A 113 23.86 -1.66 -18.72
C ASP A 113 23.68 -0.14 -18.78
N VAL A 114 23.94 0.57 -17.68
CA VAL A 114 24.03 2.05 -17.69
C VAL A 114 25.23 2.44 -18.55
N ALA A 115 25.02 3.32 -19.52
CA ALA A 115 26.08 3.75 -20.41
C ALA A 115 27.32 4.24 -19.63
N PRO A 116 28.54 3.79 -19.95
CA PRO A 116 29.75 4.10 -19.17
C PRO A 116 29.94 5.60 -18.90
N SER A 117 29.58 6.45 -19.85
CA SER A 117 29.63 7.92 -19.72
C SER A 117 28.62 8.51 -18.73
N ARG A 118 27.58 7.76 -18.36
CA ARG A 118 26.51 8.19 -17.44
C ARG A 118 26.61 7.56 -16.05
N VAL A 119 27.50 6.60 -15.85
CA VAL A 119 27.56 5.84 -14.57
C VAL A 119 27.73 6.77 -13.38
N ASP A 120 28.72 7.68 -13.42
CA ASP A 120 29.01 8.58 -12.29
C ASP A 120 27.89 9.59 -12.03
N GLU A 121 27.23 10.08 -13.08
CA GLU A 121 26.06 10.95 -12.99
C GLU A 121 24.89 10.21 -12.32
N ARG A 122 24.61 8.99 -12.79
CA ARG A 122 23.50 8.17 -12.28
C ARG A 122 23.70 7.78 -10.82
N VAL A 123 24.92 7.34 -10.47
CA VAL A 123 25.26 6.99 -9.09
C VAL A 123 25.07 8.19 -8.17
N ARG A 124 25.61 9.36 -8.51
CA ARG A 124 25.42 10.59 -7.73
C ARG A 124 23.94 10.92 -7.58
N LYS A 125 23.18 10.89 -8.68
CA LYS A 125 21.75 11.20 -8.65
C LYS A 125 20.98 10.28 -7.70
N VAL A 126 21.12 8.96 -7.82
CA VAL A 126 20.37 8.04 -6.94
C VAL A 126 20.83 8.10 -5.48
N MET A 127 22.10 8.44 -5.24
CA MET A 127 22.59 8.68 -3.87
C MET A 127 21.96 9.93 -3.26
N ASP A 128 21.81 11.01 -4.03
CA ASP A 128 21.13 12.23 -3.59
C ASP A 128 19.64 11.98 -3.39
N ASP A 129 18.96 11.37 -4.35
CA ASP A 129 17.53 11.04 -4.29
C ASP A 129 17.20 10.17 -3.08
N CYS A 130 18.12 9.27 -2.67
CA CYS A 130 17.96 8.37 -1.53
C CYS A 130 18.57 8.88 -0.21
N ASP A 131 19.03 10.13 -0.11
CA ASP A 131 19.69 10.72 1.06
C ASP A 131 20.89 9.91 1.57
N LEU A 132 21.70 9.39 0.63
CA LEU A 132 22.91 8.60 0.92
C LEU A 132 24.18 9.43 0.85
N THR A 133 24.24 10.47 0.04
CA THR A 133 25.46 11.24 -0.26
C THR A 133 26.15 11.76 1.00
N ARG A 134 25.42 12.42 1.88
CA ARG A 134 26.00 13.03 3.09
C ARG A 134 26.28 12.04 4.21
N ARG A 135 25.55 10.92 4.26
CA ARG A 135 25.51 10.05 5.46
C ARG A 135 26.13 8.67 5.23
N ALA A 136 26.26 8.22 3.99
CA ALA A 136 26.61 6.83 3.70
C ALA A 136 27.65 6.64 2.58
N SER A 137 27.97 7.64 1.77
CA SER A 137 28.78 7.52 0.55
C SER A 137 30.08 6.69 0.74
N GLY A 138 30.95 7.08 1.64
CA GLY A 138 32.23 6.40 1.89
C GLY A 138 32.17 5.23 2.89
N ARG A 139 31.00 4.87 3.43
CA ARG A 139 30.85 3.84 4.47
C ARG A 139 30.68 2.44 3.87
N LEU A 140 31.17 1.43 4.58
CA LEU A 140 30.86 0.04 4.27
C LEU A 140 29.37 -0.24 4.50
N ILE A 141 28.75 -1.00 3.62
CA ILE A 141 27.32 -1.36 3.69
C ILE A 141 27.01 -2.10 5.00
N GLY A 142 27.90 -2.97 5.47
CA GLY A 142 27.75 -3.69 6.73
C GLY A 142 27.70 -2.79 7.98
N GLN A 143 28.21 -1.55 7.89
CA GLN A 143 28.19 -0.57 8.98
C GLN A 143 26.93 0.30 9.01
N LEU A 144 26.04 0.13 8.02
CA LEU A 144 24.82 0.92 7.91
C LEU A 144 23.68 0.36 8.77
N SER A 145 22.83 1.25 9.29
CA SER A 145 21.57 0.83 9.87
C SER A 145 20.67 0.15 8.82
N LYS A 146 19.69 -0.62 9.26
CA LYS A 146 18.72 -1.28 8.37
C LYS A 146 18.05 -0.30 7.41
N GLY A 147 17.65 0.90 7.91
CA GLY A 147 17.03 1.92 7.06
C GLY A 147 17.96 2.47 5.98
N PHE A 148 19.25 2.66 6.28
CA PHE A 148 20.20 3.04 5.25
C PHE A 148 20.45 1.91 4.25
N ARG A 149 20.47 0.63 4.67
CA ARG A 149 20.53 -0.50 3.75
C ARG A 149 19.32 -0.57 2.83
N GLN A 150 18.11 -0.28 3.32
CA GLN A 150 16.92 -0.17 2.47
C GLN A 150 17.04 0.96 1.44
N ARG A 151 17.55 2.14 1.84
CA ARG A 151 17.83 3.24 0.90
C ARG A 151 18.83 2.84 -0.18
N VAL A 152 19.87 2.09 0.16
CA VAL A 152 20.84 1.54 -0.82
C VAL A 152 20.14 0.59 -1.80
N GLY A 153 19.24 -0.27 -1.34
CA GLY A 153 18.44 -1.16 -2.19
C GLY A 153 17.51 -0.39 -3.14
N ILE A 154 16.85 0.66 -2.65
CA ILE A 154 16.02 1.53 -3.51
C ILE A 154 16.91 2.28 -4.50
N ALA A 155 18.07 2.82 -4.08
CA ALA A 155 19.02 3.46 -4.98
C ALA A 155 19.50 2.52 -6.08
N ASP A 156 19.84 1.26 -5.73
CA ASP A 156 20.17 0.23 -6.72
C ASP A 156 19.01 0.01 -7.69
N ALA A 157 17.78 -0.09 -7.19
CA ALA A 157 16.61 -0.25 -8.06
C ALA A 157 16.47 0.89 -9.08
N LEU A 158 16.76 2.14 -8.69
CA LEU A 158 16.57 3.33 -9.52
C LEU A 158 17.72 3.61 -10.53
N LEU A 159 18.86 2.90 -10.44
CA LEU A 159 20.07 3.18 -11.25
C LEU A 159 19.79 3.20 -12.76
N ALA A 160 19.05 2.23 -13.27
CA ALA A 160 18.78 2.06 -14.70
C ALA A 160 17.54 2.82 -15.21
N GLU A 161 17.01 3.77 -14.45
CA GLU A 161 15.80 4.56 -14.82
C GLU A 161 14.61 3.66 -15.22
N PRO A 162 14.19 2.72 -14.36
CA PRO A 162 13.13 1.78 -14.72
C PRO A 162 11.79 2.51 -14.94
N ARG A 163 10.91 1.92 -15.74
CA ARG A 163 9.52 2.39 -15.90
C ARG A 163 8.62 1.91 -14.79
N VAL A 164 8.99 0.77 -14.17
CA VAL A 164 8.25 0.10 -13.10
C VAL A 164 9.21 -0.25 -11.96
N VAL A 165 8.83 0.04 -10.73
CA VAL A 165 9.57 -0.37 -9.53
C VAL A 165 8.66 -1.23 -8.65
N ILE A 166 9.13 -2.41 -8.29
CA ILE A 166 8.46 -3.28 -7.32
C ILE A 166 9.29 -3.29 -6.04
N LEU A 167 8.66 -2.91 -4.92
CA LEU A 167 9.25 -2.88 -3.59
C LEU A 167 8.53 -3.89 -2.69
N ASP A 168 9.21 -4.96 -2.29
CA ASP A 168 8.63 -5.99 -1.44
C ASP A 168 8.96 -5.68 0.03
N GLU A 169 7.95 -5.26 0.82
CA GLU A 169 8.04 -4.89 2.24
C GLU A 169 9.15 -3.85 2.55
N PRO A 170 9.21 -2.69 1.87
CA PRO A 170 10.36 -1.77 1.96
C PRO A 170 10.58 -1.15 3.35
N THR A 171 9.58 -1.17 4.23
CA THR A 171 9.61 -0.57 5.57
C THR A 171 9.74 -1.58 6.70
N ILE A 172 9.82 -2.88 6.38
CA ILE A 172 9.84 -3.94 7.40
C ILE A 172 11.01 -3.80 8.38
N GLY A 173 10.67 -3.73 9.69
CA GLY A 173 11.64 -3.67 10.78
C GLY A 173 12.45 -2.37 10.84
N LEU A 174 11.93 -1.29 10.29
CA LEU A 174 12.44 0.07 10.44
C LEU A 174 11.78 0.77 11.64
N ASP A 175 12.49 1.73 12.21
CA ASP A 175 11.92 2.63 13.20
C ASP A 175 11.00 3.71 12.54
N PRO A 176 10.11 4.38 13.31
CA PRO A 176 9.16 5.35 12.77
C PRO A 176 9.81 6.49 11.96
N HIS A 177 10.98 6.97 12.36
CA HIS A 177 11.68 8.04 11.62
C HIS A 177 12.22 7.55 10.28
N GLN A 178 12.73 6.33 10.24
CA GLN A 178 13.21 5.72 9.00
C GLN A 178 12.06 5.44 8.03
N ILE A 179 10.91 4.98 8.56
CA ILE A 179 9.67 4.77 7.77
C ILE A 179 9.26 6.06 7.08
N LEU A 180 9.19 7.19 7.80
CA LEU A 180 8.85 8.48 7.21
C LEU A 180 9.76 8.82 6.02
N GLY A 181 11.07 8.67 6.19
CA GLY A 181 12.01 8.97 5.11
C GLY A 181 11.92 8.04 3.90
N ILE A 182 11.59 6.74 4.09
CA ILE A 182 11.32 5.82 2.96
C ILE A 182 10.01 6.20 2.26
N ARG A 183 8.98 6.57 3.02
CA ARG A 183 7.70 7.03 2.46
C ARG A 183 7.85 8.27 1.60
N ASP A 184 8.61 9.25 2.07
CA ASP A 184 8.86 10.48 1.31
C ASP A 184 9.64 10.18 0.02
N LEU A 185 10.62 9.29 0.08
CA LEU A 185 11.33 8.80 -1.10
C LEU A 185 10.37 8.14 -2.10
N ILE A 186 9.51 7.23 -1.64
CA ILE A 186 8.54 6.55 -2.52
C ILE A 186 7.56 7.57 -3.12
N ARG A 187 7.06 8.54 -2.33
CA ARG A 187 6.19 9.60 -2.84
C ARG A 187 6.84 10.43 -3.94
N SER A 188 8.15 10.68 -3.84
CA SER A 188 8.88 11.44 -4.87
C SER A 188 8.92 10.73 -6.22
N LEU A 189 8.69 9.41 -6.27
CA LEU A 189 8.64 8.64 -7.51
C LEU A 189 7.30 8.77 -8.25
N ARG A 190 6.26 9.31 -7.60
CA ARG A 190 4.92 9.49 -8.18
C ARG A 190 4.99 10.33 -9.46
N GLY A 191 4.27 9.88 -10.50
CA GLY A 191 4.27 10.54 -11.81
C GLY A 191 5.52 10.28 -12.65
N GLN A 192 6.62 9.81 -12.05
CA GLN A 192 7.87 9.52 -12.77
C GLN A 192 7.92 8.07 -13.26
N MET A 193 7.44 7.14 -12.46
CA MET A 193 7.41 5.71 -12.74
C MET A 193 6.24 5.03 -12.03
N ALA A 194 5.82 3.88 -12.51
CA ALA A 194 4.84 3.06 -11.80
C ALA A 194 5.51 2.35 -10.62
N VAL A 195 4.89 2.40 -9.45
CA VAL A 195 5.45 1.78 -8.24
C VAL A 195 4.43 0.80 -7.65
N LEU A 196 4.85 -0.45 -7.43
CA LEU A 196 4.07 -1.46 -6.75
C LEU A 196 4.75 -1.81 -5.42
N ILE A 197 4.05 -1.58 -4.31
CA ILE A 197 4.60 -1.78 -2.96
C ILE A 197 3.82 -2.89 -2.28
N SER A 198 4.49 -3.97 -1.87
CA SER A 198 3.86 -4.90 -0.94
C SER A 198 4.02 -4.40 0.50
N SER A 199 2.97 -4.53 1.29
CA SER A 199 3.02 -4.30 2.74
C SER A 199 1.94 -5.09 3.48
N HIS A 200 2.20 -5.36 4.74
CA HIS A 200 1.20 -5.84 5.70
C HIS A 200 0.77 -4.73 6.67
N ILE A 201 1.40 -3.55 6.62
CA ILE A 201 1.09 -2.38 7.46
C ILE A 201 0.21 -1.42 6.66
N LEU A 202 -1.10 -1.52 6.89
CA LEU A 202 -2.13 -0.82 6.11
C LEU A 202 -2.01 0.71 6.20
N HIS A 203 -1.74 1.23 7.41
CA HIS A 203 -1.59 2.67 7.63
C HIS A 203 -0.43 3.29 6.83
N GLU A 204 0.68 2.58 6.63
CA GLU A 204 1.81 3.08 5.84
C GLU A 204 1.44 3.23 4.37
N VAL A 205 0.71 2.25 3.85
CA VAL A 205 0.26 2.22 2.45
C VAL A 205 -0.76 3.33 2.17
N GLU A 206 -1.71 3.55 3.09
CA GLU A 206 -2.71 4.61 2.98
C GLU A 206 -2.10 6.00 2.79
N GLN A 207 -0.92 6.20 3.37
CA GLN A 207 -0.22 7.48 3.30
C GLN A 207 0.50 7.74 1.96
N VAL A 208 0.77 6.70 1.17
CA VAL A 208 1.66 6.79 -0.01
C VAL A 208 0.95 6.43 -1.30
N CYS A 209 0.02 5.46 -1.27
CA CYS A 209 -0.53 4.87 -2.47
C CYS A 209 -1.75 5.63 -3.02
N ASP A 210 -1.89 5.64 -4.34
CA ASP A 210 -3.04 6.19 -5.06
C ASP A 210 -4.19 5.18 -5.10
N LYS A 211 -3.83 3.88 -5.15
CA LYS A 211 -4.72 2.75 -5.28
C LYS A 211 -4.18 1.57 -4.46
N VAL A 212 -5.06 0.70 -4.04
CA VAL A 212 -4.70 -0.53 -3.34
C VAL A 212 -5.28 -1.76 -4.04
N VAL A 213 -4.55 -2.87 -3.93
CA VAL A 213 -4.95 -4.22 -4.30
C VAL A 213 -4.90 -5.07 -3.04
N ILE A 214 -6.03 -5.50 -2.54
CA ILE A 214 -6.15 -6.28 -1.30
C ILE A 214 -6.30 -7.75 -1.67
N ILE A 215 -5.40 -8.57 -1.16
CA ILE A 215 -5.44 -10.02 -1.35
C ILE A 215 -5.59 -10.76 -0.02
N ASN A 216 -6.28 -11.88 -0.06
CA ASN A 216 -6.37 -12.80 1.05
C ASN A 216 -6.40 -14.25 0.53
N ARG A 217 -5.59 -15.15 1.11
CA ARG A 217 -5.50 -16.57 0.73
C ARG A 217 -5.28 -16.77 -0.78
N GLY A 218 -4.43 -15.95 -1.38
CA GLY A 218 -4.08 -16.03 -2.79
C GLY A 218 -5.08 -15.41 -3.76
N ARG A 219 -6.20 -14.89 -3.30
CA ARG A 219 -7.28 -14.32 -4.15
C ARG A 219 -7.40 -12.81 -3.95
N LEU A 220 -7.83 -12.12 -5.01
CA LEU A 220 -8.21 -10.72 -4.94
C LEU A 220 -9.49 -10.57 -4.09
N VAL A 221 -9.45 -9.66 -3.11
CA VAL A 221 -10.59 -9.35 -2.25
C VAL A 221 -11.21 -8.01 -2.61
N ALA A 222 -10.38 -7.00 -2.82
CA ALA A 222 -10.80 -5.67 -3.26
C ALA A 222 -9.65 -4.97 -4.00
N GLN A 223 -9.99 -4.06 -4.91
CA GLN A 223 -9.01 -3.16 -5.54
C GLN A 223 -9.67 -1.84 -5.92
N GLY A 224 -8.95 -0.74 -5.75
CA GLY A 224 -9.46 0.59 -6.07
C GLY A 224 -8.75 1.68 -5.29
N ARG A 225 -9.19 2.92 -5.46
CA ARG A 225 -8.78 4.04 -4.61
C ARG A 225 -9.35 3.86 -3.22
N THR A 226 -8.62 4.24 -2.21
CA THR A 226 -9.05 4.06 -0.80
C THR A 226 -10.42 4.71 -0.53
N ASP A 227 -10.68 5.89 -1.08
CA ASP A 227 -11.95 6.59 -0.88
C ASP A 227 -13.14 5.90 -1.56
N ASP A 228 -12.92 5.27 -2.72
CA ASP A 228 -13.96 4.51 -3.43
C ASP A 228 -14.29 3.23 -2.65
N LEU A 229 -13.26 2.50 -2.22
CA LEU A 229 -13.42 1.31 -1.40
C LEU A 229 -14.09 1.61 -0.05
N ARG A 230 -13.78 2.78 0.55
CA ARG A 230 -14.44 3.21 1.79
C ARG A 230 -15.94 3.39 1.57
N ARG A 231 -16.34 4.06 0.49
CA ARG A 231 -17.75 4.29 0.14
C ARG A 231 -18.50 2.99 -0.15
N GLU A 232 -17.85 2.04 -0.81
CA GLU A 232 -18.44 0.76 -1.20
C GLU A 232 -18.56 -0.24 -0.03
N LEU A 233 -17.51 -0.33 0.77
CA LEU A 233 -17.39 -1.38 1.78
C LEU A 233 -17.87 -0.96 3.17
N LEU A 234 -17.87 0.35 3.45
CA LEU A 234 -18.26 0.95 4.72
C LEU A 234 -19.41 1.94 4.51
N PRO A 235 -20.66 1.44 4.31
CA PRO A 235 -21.81 2.27 3.97
C PRO A 235 -22.35 3.11 5.15
N HIS A 236 -21.70 3.05 6.31
CA HIS A 236 -22.09 3.77 7.51
C HIS A 236 -20.97 4.68 8.00
N ALA A 237 -21.35 5.82 8.58
CA ALA A 237 -20.45 6.71 9.32
C ALA A 237 -20.70 6.54 10.82
N GLY A 238 -19.66 6.29 11.59
CA GLY A 238 -19.68 6.24 13.04
C GLY A 238 -19.33 7.59 13.64
N PHE A 239 -19.96 7.90 14.76
CA PHE A 239 -19.64 9.07 15.59
C PHE A 239 -19.46 8.64 17.03
N THR A 240 -18.36 9.01 17.65
CA THR A 240 -18.22 8.96 19.09
C THR A 240 -18.91 10.18 19.70
N VAL A 241 -19.85 9.95 20.61
CA VAL A 241 -20.57 10.99 21.35
C VAL A 241 -20.40 10.74 22.85
N VAL A 242 -19.83 11.73 23.57
CA VAL A 242 -19.69 11.67 25.04
C VAL A 242 -20.66 12.66 25.68
N THR A 243 -21.66 12.14 26.37
CA THR A 243 -22.78 12.92 26.95
C THR A 243 -23.18 12.38 28.32
N LYS A 244 -23.94 13.18 29.08
CA LYS A 244 -24.65 12.73 30.31
C LYS A 244 -26.07 12.22 30.04
N ALA A 245 -26.56 12.38 28.81
CA ALA A 245 -27.87 11.87 28.44
C ALA A 245 -27.87 10.32 28.45
N SER A 246 -29.04 9.76 28.66
CA SER A 246 -29.27 8.33 28.50
C SER A 246 -29.21 7.92 27.01
N GLN A 247 -28.97 6.66 26.77
CA GLN A 247 -29.00 6.11 25.42
C GLN A 247 -30.33 6.38 24.71
N ALA A 248 -31.46 6.27 25.43
CA ALA A 248 -32.78 6.50 24.88
C ALA A 248 -33.00 7.96 24.44
N GLU A 249 -32.55 8.94 25.23
CA GLU A 249 -32.61 10.36 24.88
C GLU A 249 -31.75 10.67 23.66
N LEU A 250 -30.50 10.15 23.62
CA LEU A 250 -29.60 10.32 22.50
C LEU A 250 -30.17 9.67 21.23
N ALA A 251 -30.70 8.44 21.35
CA ALA A 251 -31.31 7.72 20.22
C ALA A 251 -32.52 8.44 19.66
N ALA A 252 -33.39 8.99 20.53
CA ALA A 252 -34.54 9.77 20.08
C ALA A 252 -34.16 11.01 19.25
N LEU A 253 -33.15 11.76 19.69
CA LEU A 253 -32.62 12.91 18.97
C LEU A 253 -31.96 12.53 17.64
N CYS A 254 -31.14 11.47 17.64
CA CYS A 254 -30.50 11.00 16.41
C CYS A 254 -31.52 10.51 15.37
N THR A 255 -32.53 9.74 15.81
CA THR A 255 -33.59 9.20 14.94
C THR A 255 -34.48 10.30 14.39
N ALA A 256 -34.68 11.39 15.13
CA ALA A 256 -35.44 12.56 14.64
C ALA A 256 -34.77 13.26 13.45
N VAL A 257 -33.41 13.21 13.37
CA VAL A 257 -32.64 13.82 12.30
C VAL A 257 -32.42 12.83 11.15
N GLU A 258 -32.17 11.59 11.50
CA GLU A 258 -31.93 10.50 10.54
C GLU A 258 -32.62 9.22 11.04
N PRO A 259 -33.75 8.84 10.42
CA PRO A 259 -34.51 7.66 10.87
C PRO A 259 -33.75 6.34 10.88
N ALA A 260 -32.70 6.26 10.06
CA ALA A 260 -31.82 5.09 10.01
C ALA A 260 -30.65 5.16 11.02
N ALA A 261 -30.61 6.21 11.87
CA ALA A 261 -29.59 6.34 12.90
C ALA A 261 -29.76 5.25 13.97
N THR A 262 -28.62 4.72 14.42
CA THR A 262 -28.59 3.79 15.56
C THR A 262 -27.59 4.27 16.60
N VAL A 263 -27.89 4.01 17.88
CA VAL A 263 -27.02 4.30 19.01
C VAL A 263 -26.67 3.00 19.69
N GLU A 264 -25.39 2.64 19.66
CA GLU A 264 -24.89 1.43 20.31
C GLU A 264 -24.78 1.63 21.83
N ASP A 265 -24.68 0.52 22.59
CA ASP A 265 -24.58 0.54 24.04
C ASP A 265 -23.41 1.40 24.51
N GLY A 266 -23.68 2.24 25.52
CA GLY A 266 -22.72 3.18 26.04
C GLY A 266 -21.74 2.59 27.02
N VAL A 267 -20.51 3.10 27.00
CA VAL A 267 -19.47 2.81 27.99
C VAL A 267 -19.38 3.99 28.97
N ALA A 268 -19.67 3.74 30.23
CA ALA A 268 -19.50 4.76 31.28
C ALA A 268 -18.03 5.20 31.36
N THR A 269 -17.83 6.52 31.41
CA THR A 269 -16.52 7.14 31.62
C THR A 269 -16.43 7.70 33.05
N ASP A 270 -15.98 8.94 33.23
CA ASP A 270 -15.85 9.61 34.52
C ASP A 270 -17.05 10.54 34.83
N LEU A 271 -17.34 10.77 36.09
CA LEU A 271 -18.26 11.81 36.57
C LEU A 271 -19.67 11.82 35.93
N GLY A 272 -20.19 10.61 35.60
CA GLY A 272 -21.54 10.46 35.04
C GLY A 272 -21.62 10.77 33.53
N TRP A 273 -20.49 10.83 32.86
CA TRP A 273 -20.43 10.87 31.39
C TRP A 273 -20.43 9.45 30.82
N THR A 274 -21.08 9.28 29.69
CA THR A 274 -21.13 8.02 28.94
C THR A 274 -20.71 8.26 27.50
N ARG A 275 -19.85 7.38 26.99
CA ARG A 275 -19.43 7.39 25.59
C ARG A 275 -20.34 6.45 24.81
N TYR A 276 -21.03 6.95 23.84
CA TYR A 276 -21.85 6.20 22.90
C TYR A 276 -21.22 6.21 21.52
N ARG A 277 -21.57 5.20 20.74
CA ARG A 277 -21.32 5.18 19.29
C ARG A 277 -22.63 5.37 18.56
N VAL A 278 -22.71 6.46 17.78
CA VAL A 278 -23.82 6.78 16.89
C VAL A 278 -23.45 6.39 15.48
N VAL A 279 -24.30 5.62 14.81
CA VAL A 279 -24.06 5.17 13.43
C VAL A 279 -25.13 5.76 12.54
N LEU A 280 -24.67 6.43 11.47
CA LEU A 280 -25.50 7.03 10.42
C LEU A 280 -25.18 6.40 9.07
N PRO A 281 -26.11 6.43 8.09
CA PRO A 281 -25.76 6.14 6.70
C PRO A 281 -24.64 7.08 6.22
N ALA A 282 -23.63 6.54 5.52
CA ALA A 282 -22.46 7.31 5.12
C ALA A 282 -22.76 8.52 4.23
N GLN A 283 -23.89 8.49 3.51
CA GLN A 283 -24.35 9.57 2.63
C GLN A 283 -25.43 10.46 3.26
N SER A 284 -25.76 10.25 4.55
CA SER A 284 -26.77 11.05 5.23
C SER A 284 -26.31 12.52 5.42
N PRO A 285 -27.11 13.51 5.05
CA PRO A 285 -26.82 14.92 5.35
C PRO A 285 -26.80 15.20 6.87
N ALA A 286 -27.40 14.33 7.68
CA ALA A 286 -27.36 14.42 9.13
C ALA A 286 -25.93 14.38 9.71
N ARG A 287 -24.95 13.87 8.99
CA ARG A 287 -23.54 13.87 9.39
C ARG A 287 -23.02 15.27 9.69
N GLU A 288 -23.37 16.24 8.86
CA GLU A 288 -22.93 17.64 9.01
C GLU A 288 -23.71 18.39 10.09
N THR A 289 -24.95 17.98 10.35
CA THR A 289 -25.85 18.67 11.28
C THR A 289 -25.97 18.01 12.65
N LEU A 290 -25.49 16.79 12.83
CA LEU A 290 -25.61 16.02 14.08
C LEU A 290 -25.15 16.82 15.31
N ALA A 291 -23.95 17.40 15.26
CA ALA A 291 -23.40 18.18 16.36
C ALA A 291 -24.27 19.38 16.72
N THR A 292 -24.72 20.14 15.70
CA THR A 292 -25.58 21.31 15.87
C THR A 292 -26.94 20.92 16.46
N THR A 293 -27.51 19.80 16.01
CA THR A 293 -28.79 19.30 16.51
C THR A 293 -28.70 18.89 17.98
N LEU A 294 -27.67 18.12 18.37
CA LEU A 294 -27.47 17.69 19.76
C LEU A 294 -27.26 18.89 20.69
N LEU A 295 -26.49 19.87 20.25
CA LEU A 295 -26.26 21.12 21.02
C LEU A 295 -27.53 21.95 21.14
N SER A 296 -28.30 22.10 20.05
CA SER A 296 -29.55 22.89 20.03
C SER A 296 -30.64 22.23 20.88
N ALA A 297 -30.63 20.92 21.04
CA ALA A 297 -31.49 20.19 21.96
C ALA A 297 -31.10 20.34 23.44
N GLY A 298 -30.05 21.09 23.73
CA GLY A 298 -29.58 21.33 25.10
C GLY A 298 -28.88 20.10 25.72
N LEU A 299 -28.42 19.15 24.91
CA LEU A 299 -27.73 17.97 25.41
C LEU A 299 -26.37 18.36 26.01
N PRO A 300 -26.04 17.93 27.23
CA PRO A 300 -24.69 18.09 27.77
C PRO A 300 -23.72 17.29 26.90
N LEU A 301 -22.90 17.96 26.09
CA LEU A 301 -22.00 17.34 25.15
C LEU A 301 -20.55 17.67 25.54
N ARG A 302 -19.74 16.63 25.75
CA ARG A 302 -18.31 16.76 26.08
C ARG A 302 -17.43 16.51 24.85
N GLU A 303 -17.84 15.56 24.01
CA GLU A 303 -17.13 15.19 22.79
C GLU A 303 -18.12 14.75 21.73
N ILE A 304 -17.88 15.18 20.49
CA ILE A 304 -18.45 14.58 19.30
C ILE A 304 -17.34 14.51 18.25
N ALA A 305 -17.06 13.31 17.78
CA ALA A 305 -16.04 13.08 16.78
C ALA A 305 -16.49 12.03 15.77
N GLU A 306 -16.33 12.34 14.50
CA GLU A 306 -16.58 11.35 13.45
C GLU A 306 -15.43 10.32 13.45
N GLU A 307 -15.79 9.04 13.41
CA GLU A 307 -14.84 7.94 13.31
C GLU A 307 -14.21 7.95 11.90
N ARG A 308 -12.89 7.95 11.88
CA ARG A 308 -12.15 7.88 10.62
C ARG A 308 -11.84 6.43 10.30
N TYR A 309 -12.52 5.90 9.33
CA TYR A 309 -12.24 4.56 8.82
C TYR A 309 -11.02 4.58 7.90
N GLY A 310 -9.99 3.83 8.30
CA GLY A 310 -8.76 3.63 7.54
C GLY A 310 -8.80 2.38 6.65
N LEU A 311 -7.66 2.09 6.01
CA LEU A 311 -7.50 0.86 5.24
C LEU A 311 -7.68 -0.41 6.07
N GLU A 312 -7.50 -0.37 7.39
CA GLU A 312 -7.74 -1.52 8.29
C GLU A 312 -9.21 -1.91 8.31
N ASP A 313 -10.10 -0.92 8.40
CA ASP A 313 -11.54 -1.15 8.40
C ASP A 313 -12.02 -1.67 7.04
N ILE A 314 -11.50 -1.09 5.95
CA ILE A 314 -11.74 -1.56 4.58
C ILE A 314 -11.29 -3.01 4.42
N PHE A 315 -10.09 -3.34 4.90
CA PHE A 315 -9.54 -4.70 4.85
C PHE A 315 -10.43 -5.70 5.62
N LEU A 316 -10.83 -5.35 6.84
CA LEU A 316 -11.72 -6.17 7.65
C LEU A 316 -13.09 -6.37 6.99
N ALA A 317 -13.68 -5.30 6.46
CA ALA A 317 -14.95 -5.36 5.76
C ALA A 317 -14.87 -6.22 4.49
N ALA A 318 -13.82 -6.05 3.69
CA ALA A 318 -13.57 -6.79 2.47
C ALA A 318 -13.37 -8.30 2.75
N THR A 319 -12.56 -8.64 3.77
CA THR A 319 -12.26 -10.04 4.11
C THR A 319 -13.44 -10.78 4.74
N ARG A 320 -14.35 -10.08 5.44
CA ARG A 320 -15.59 -10.67 5.99
C ARG A 320 -16.60 -11.02 4.89
N ARG A 321 -16.64 -10.27 3.78
CA ARG A 321 -17.53 -10.53 2.64
C ARG A 321 -17.11 -11.75 1.81
N THR A 322 -15.84 -12.15 1.88
CA THR A 322 -15.36 -13.37 1.20
C THR A 322 -15.74 -14.58 2.05
N PRO A 323 -16.68 -15.46 1.63
CA PRO A 323 -17.10 -16.61 2.41
C PRO A 323 -15.89 -17.49 2.74
N ALA A 324 -15.81 -17.98 3.97
CA ALA A 324 -14.91 -19.06 4.34
C ALA A 324 -15.40 -20.33 3.61
N GLU A 325 -14.97 -20.53 2.35
CA GLU A 325 -15.17 -21.82 1.69
C GLU A 325 -14.54 -22.91 2.55
N GLY A 326 -15.41 -23.87 2.91
CA GLY A 326 -15.22 -24.87 3.91
C GLY A 326 -13.86 -25.57 3.85
N ARG A 327 -13.33 -25.81 5.03
CA ARG A 327 -12.36 -26.87 5.27
C ARG A 327 -12.90 -28.14 4.62
N ARG A 328 -12.40 -28.49 3.44
CA ARG A 328 -12.47 -29.87 3.01
C ARG A 328 -11.37 -30.60 3.75
N SER A 329 -11.82 -31.40 4.71
CA SER A 329 -11.09 -32.43 5.46
C SER A 329 -10.31 -33.34 4.52
#